data_22b96b0b803051c0e70eecf1b800c49c
#
_entry.id   22b96b0b803051c0e70eecf1b800c49c
#
_cell.length_a   1.000
_cell.length_b   1.000
_cell.length_c   1.000
_cell.angle_alpha   90.00
_cell.angle_beta   90.00
_cell.angle_gamma   90.00
#
_symmetry.space_group_name_H-M   'P 1'
#
loop_
_entity.id
_entity.type
_entity.pdbx_description
1 polymer ?
#
loop_
_entity_poly.entity_id
_entity_poly.type
_entity_poly.pdbx_seq_one_letter_code
_entity_poly.pdbx_strand_id
1 'polypeptide(L)'
;MGKQAQRLGAVLAGRMQRTVKAHSRAALELGTIGSDLSLTIDGMAGRVSPTNYMVDLRLTHDTYKTDETTHSHDGGDHSHSDGEHRHRLPSVFRKLEPGDRVLVAWVGNEPVIVAIVISGATITSG
;
A
#
# COMPACT_ATOMS: atom_id res chain seq x y z
N MET A 1 17.26 -44.34 -4.52
CA MET A 1 16.69 -43.03 -4.80
C MET A 1 17.77 -41.97 -4.81
N GLY A 2 17.86 -41.22 -5.87
CA GLY A 2 18.94 -40.28 -6.09
C GLY A 2 18.75 -38.94 -5.36
N LYS A 3 19.81 -38.16 -5.37
CA LYS A 3 19.87 -36.80 -4.80
C LYS A 3 18.76 -35.87 -5.30
N GLN A 4 18.22 -36.13 -6.51
CA GLN A 4 17.15 -35.31 -7.09
C GLN A 4 15.80 -35.45 -6.35
N ALA A 5 15.45 -36.65 -5.89
CA ALA A 5 14.22 -36.87 -5.12
C ALA A 5 14.30 -36.16 -3.76
N GLN A 6 15.49 -36.15 -3.13
CA GLN A 6 15.71 -35.43 -1.88
C GLN A 6 15.63 -33.91 -2.05
N ARG A 7 16.14 -33.38 -3.17
CA ARG A 7 16.03 -31.96 -3.48
C ARG A 7 14.59 -31.53 -3.73
N LEU A 8 13.83 -32.33 -4.46
CA LEU A 8 12.41 -32.05 -4.69
C LEU A 8 11.63 -32.05 -3.38
N GLY A 9 11.86 -33.04 -2.52
CA GLY A 9 11.25 -33.08 -1.20
C GLY A 9 11.57 -31.87 -0.35
N ALA A 10 12.84 -31.40 -0.34
CA ALA A 10 13.24 -30.21 0.39
C ALA A 10 12.59 -28.93 -0.16
N VAL A 11 12.46 -28.81 -1.49
CA VAL A 11 11.79 -27.67 -2.13
C VAL A 11 10.32 -27.65 -1.77
N LEU A 12 9.64 -28.79 -1.86
CA LEU A 12 8.23 -28.91 -1.50
C LEU A 12 7.98 -28.61 -0.03
N ALA A 13 8.82 -29.14 0.86
CA ALA A 13 8.76 -28.85 2.31
C ALA A 13 8.94 -27.36 2.58
N GLY A 14 9.90 -26.72 1.90
CA GLY A 14 10.11 -25.28 2.01
C GLY A 14 8.91 -24.44 1.54
N ARG A 15 8.27 -24.86 0.46
CA ARG A 15 7.03 -24.21 -0.02
C ARG A 15 5.88 -24.43 0.96
N MET A 16 5.71 -25.61 1.47
CA MET A 16 4.68 -25.91 2.47
C MET A 16 4.89 -25.12 3.76
N GLN A 17 6.14 -25.03 4.24
CA GLN A 17 6.46 -24.22 5.41
C GLN A 17 6.15 -22.75 5.19
N ARG A 18 6.46 -22.20 4.03
CA ARG A 18 6.12 -20.80 3.68
C ARG A 18 4.62 -20.62 3.63
N THR A 19 3.88 -21.54 3.05
CA THR A 19 2.42 -21.50 2.99
C THR A 19 1.81 -21.57 4.38
N VAL A 20 2.29 -22.50 5.21
CA VAL A 20 1.84 -22.64 6.61
C VAL A 20 2.16 -21.38 7.41
N LYS A 21 3.37 -20.82 7.25
CA LYS A 21 3.73 -19.56 7.90
C LYS A 21 2.82 -18.40 7.44
N ALA A 22 2.53 -18.31 6.15
CA ALA A 22 1.63 -17.29 5.61
C ALA A 22 0.22 -17.44 6.18
N HIS A 23 -0.27 -18.66 6.36
CA HIS A 23 -1.59 -18.91 6.93
C HIS A 23 -1.63 -18.83 8.45
N SER A 24 -0.53 -19.14 9.13
CA SER A 24 -0.42 -19.10 10.60
C SER A 24 0.02 -17.73 11.13
N ARG A 25 0.49 -16.85 10.26
CA ARG A 25 0.87 -15.48 10.64
C ARG A 25 -0.36 -14.67 11.01
N ALA A 26 -0.14 -13.65 11.83
CA ALA A 26 -1.11 -12.60 11.98
C ALA A 26 -1.52 -12.09 10.59
N ALA A 27 -2.80 -11.78 10.39
CA ALA A 27 -3.31 -11.24 9.14
C ALA A 27 -2.66 -9.90 8.77
N LEU A 28 -1.96 -9.26 9.70
CA LEU A 28 -1.31 -7.96 9.54
C LEU A 28 0.18 -8.09 9.85
N GLU A 29 1.00 -7.47 9.03
CA GLU A 29 2.44 -7.39 9.19
C GLU A 29 2.93 -6.00 8.84
N LEU A 30 4.15 -5.68 9.26
CA LEU A 30 4.80 -4.43 8.89
C LEU A 30 5.76 -4.65 7.73
N GLY A 31 5.90 -3.63 6.91
CA GLY A 31 6.84 -3.63 5.78
C GLY A 31 7.45 -2.26 5.56
N THR A 32 8.37 -2.19 4.62
CA THR A 32 9.06 -0.96 4.25
C THR A 32 9.06 -0.82 2.73
N ILE A 33 8.84 0.39 2.25
CA ILE A 33 8.88 0.71 0.81
C ILE A 33 10.29 1.07 0.42
N GLY A 34 10.82 0.40 -0.60
CA GLY A 34 12.13 0.66 -1.16
C GLY A 34 12.15 1.78 -2.18
N SER A 35 13.34 2.08 -2.70
CA SER A 35 13.57 3.18 -3.66
C SER A 35 12.82 3.01 -4.98
N ASP A 36 12.53 1.79 -5.37
CA ASP A 36 11.79 1.42 -6.58
C ASP A 36 10.31 1.12 -6.29
N LEU A 37 9.82 1.49 -5.12
CA LEU A 37 8.49 1.19 -4.60
C LEU A 37 8.26 -0.30 -4.34
N SER A 38 9.30 -1.12 -4.33
CA SER A 38 9.19 -2.50 -3.90
C SER A 38 8.89 -2.56 -2.40
N LEU A 39 8.11 -3.56 -2.02
CA LEU A 39 7.73 -3.80 -0.62
C LEU A 39 8.62 -4.88 -0.03
N THR A 40 9.26 -4.58 1.09
CA THR A 40 9.96 -5.56 1.92
C THR A 40 9.14 -5.79 3.18
N ILE A 41 8.64 -6.99 3.38
CA ILE A 41 7.84 -7.35 4.56
C ILE A 41 8.79 -7.88 5.62
N ASP A 42 8.62 -7.44 6.86
CA ASP A 42 9.47 -7.86 7.97
C ASP A 42 9.43 -9.39 8.13
N GLY A 43 10.61 -9.98 8.30
CA GLY A 43 10.73 -11.42 8.47
C GLY A 43 10.58 -12.24 7.19
N MET A 44 10.36 -11.61 6.05
CA MET A 44 10.35 -12.29 4.76
C MET A 44 11.60 -11.93 3.95
N ALA A 45 12.12 -12.93 3.25
CA ALA A 45 13.22 -12.72 2.30
C ALA A 45 12.68 -12.15 0.99
N GLY A 46 13.46 -11.25 0.38
CA GLY A 46 13.14 -10.70 -0.94
C GLY A 46 12.22 -9.50 -0.91
N ARG A 47 11.98 -8.96 -2.09
CA ARG A 47 11.15 -7.79 -2.31
C ARG A 47 9.92 -8.15 -3.12
N VAL A 48 8.81 -7.50 -2.83
CA VAL A 48 7.58 -7.64 -3.60
C VAL A 48 7.49 -6.45 -4.55
N SER A 49 7.50 -6.72 -5.85
CA SER A 49 7.36 -5.69 -6.88
C SER A 49 5.99 -5.00 -6.77
N PRO A 50 5.88 -3.71 -7.15
CA PRO A 50 4.58 -3.01 -7.16
C PRO A 50 3.48 -3.72 -7.95
N THR A 51 3.83 -4.52 -8.94
CA THR A 51 2.85 -5.30 -9.69
C THR A 51 2.30 -6.50 -8.92
N ASN A 52 2.91 -6.86 -7.80
CA ASN A 52 2.58 -8.04 -7.01
C ASN A 52 2.00 -7.71 -5.62
N TYR A 53 1.75 -6.45 -5.33
CA TYR A 53 1.00 -6.06 -4.13
C TYR A 53 -0.14 -5.11 -4.51
N MET A 54 -1.13 -5.04 -3.66
CA MET A 54 -2.20 -4.06 -3.75
C MET A 54 -1.99 -2.96 -2.74
N VAL A 55 -2.56 -1.80 -3.00
CA VAL A 55 -2.44 -0.64 -2.12
C VAL A 55 -3.78 0.09 -2.06
N ASP A 56 -4.10 0.63 -0.90
CA ASP A 56 -5.29 1.49 -0.74
C ASP A 56 -5.20 2.66 -1.72
N LEU A 57 -6.29 2.93 -2.42
CA LEU A 57 -6.35 3.99 -3.43
C LEU A 57 -5.90 5.35 -2.89
N ARG A 58 -6.15 5.64 -1.62
CA ARG A 58 -5.77 6.90 -0.98
C ARG A 58 -4.24 7.09 -0.88
N LEU A 59 -3.47 6.02 -1.01
CA LEU A 59 -2.01 6.05 -0.94
C LEU A 59 -1.34 6.14 -2.31
N THR A 60 -2.11 6.29 -3.38
CA THR A 60 -1.58 6.28 -4.74
C THR A 60 -1.33 7.67 -5.31
N HIS A 61 -1.83 8.71 -4.67
CA HIS A 61 -1.67 10.08 -5.16
C HIS A 61 -1.75 11.08 -4.00
N ASP A 62 -1.12 12.20 -4.20
CA ASP A 62 -1.04 13.30 -3.24
C ASP A 62 -1.90 14.51 -3.65
N THR A 63 -2.65 14.37 -4.74
CA THR A 63 -3.58 15.39 -5.24
C THR A 63 -4.91 14.74 -5.55
N TYR A 64 -5.97 15.53 -5.45
CA TYR A 64 -7.30 15.08 -5.86
C TYR A 64 -7.94 16.14 -6.76
N LYS A 65 -8.82 15.68 -7.63
CA LYS A 65 -9.64 16.54 -8.49
C LYS A 65 -11.02 16.66 -7.88
N THR A 66 -11.56 17.86 -7.88
CA THR A 66 -12.98 18.07 -7.63
C THR A 66 -13.74 18.03 -8.95
N ASP A 67 -14.90 17.39 -8.92
CA ASP A 67 -15.76 17.35 -10.09
C ASP A 67 -16.27 18.75 -10.44
N GLU A 68 -16.38 19.00 -11.75
CA GLU A 68 -16.93 20.25 -12.25
C GLU A 68 -18.42 20.34 -11.91
N THR A 69 -18.77 21.30 -11.08
CA THR A 69 -20.16 21.61 -10.78
C THR A 69 -20.53 22.92 -11.41
N THR A 70 -21.49 22.87 -12.34
CA THR A 70 -22.08 24.08 -12.92
C THR A 70 -23.30 24.48 -12.08
N HIS A 71 -23.23 25.65 -11.49
CA HIS A 71 -24.38 26.26 -10.83
C HIS A 71 -24.92 27.38 -11.68
N SER A 72 -26.21 27.33 -12.02
CA SER A 72 -26.92 28.47 -12.60
C SER A 72 -27.75 29.12 -11.50
N HIS A 73 -27.46 30.36 -11.21
CA HIS A 73 -28.25 31.17 -10.29
C HIS A 73 -29.18 32.11 -11.08
N ASP A 74 -30.47 32.07 -10.76
CA ASP A 74 -31.43 33.04 -11.27
C ASP A 74 -31.18 34.41 -10.66
N GLY A 75 -30.92 35.40 -11.49
CA GLY A 75 -30.86 36.79 -11.07
C GLY A 75 -29.51 37.46 -11.04
N GLY A 76 -28.53 36.92 -11.70
CA GLY A 76 -27.20 37.52 -11.81
C GLY A 76 -26.53 37.17 -13.13
N ASP A 77 -25.90 38.17 -13.73
CA ASP A 77 -25.07 37.95 -14.92
C ASP A 77 -23.74 37.27 -14.63
N HIS A 78 -23.69 36.43 -13.61
CA HIS A 78 -22.47 35.73 -13.23
C HIS A 78 -22.60 34.27 -13.54
N SER A 79 -21.95 33.81 -14.58
CA SER A 79 -21.67 32.40 -14.77
C SER A 79 -20.32 32.12 -14.14
N HIS A 80 -20.34 31.43 -13.02
CA HIS A 80 -19.12 30.81 -12.48
C HIS A 80 -19.02 29.39 -13.01
N SER A 81 -18.13 29.17 -13.94
CA SER A 81 -17.65 27.80 -14.18
C SER A 81 -16.53 27.55 -13.20
N ASP A 82 -16.82 26.78 -12.17
CA ASP A 82 -15.76 26.19 -11.39
C ASP A 82 -15.13 25.09 -12.23
N GLY A 83 -14.06 25.41 -12.93
CA GLY A 83 -13.31 24.43 -13.70
C GLY A 83 -12.68 23.38 -12.82
N GLU A 84 -12.17 22.33 -13.44
CA GLU A 84 -11.43 21.27 -12.73
C GLU A 84 -10.33 21.87 -11.87
N HIS A 85 -10.44 21.67 -10.55
CA HIS A 85 -9.41 22.04 -9.60
C HIS A 85 -8.68 20.82 -9.12
N ARG A 86 -7.34 20.89 -9.14
CA ARG A 86 -6.51 19.94 -8.45
C ARG A 86 -6.15 20.53 -7.09
N HIS A 87 -6.51 19.80 -6.06
CA HIS A 87 -6.16 20.15 -4.69
C HIS A 87 -5.06 19.21 -4.22
N ARG A 88 -4.03 19.78 -3.60
CA ARG A 88 -3.01 19.01 -2.95
C ARG A 88 -3.57 18.50 -1.62
N LEU A 89 -3.42 17.21 -1.36
CA LEU A 89 -3.75 16.67 -0.05
C LEU A 89 -2.83 17.27 1.01
N PRO A 90 -3.33 17.45 2.25
CA PRO A 90 -2.45 17.78 3.37
C PRO A 90 -1.27 16.81 3.43
N SER A 91 -0.13 17.27 3.89
CA SER A 91 1.10 16.46 3.93
C SER A 91 0.96 15.14 4.69
N VAL A 92 -0.03 15.04 5.57
CA VAL A 92 -0.36 13.82 6.30
C VAL A 92 -1.15 12.80 5.47
N PHE A 93 -1.70 13.22 4.33
CA PHE A 93 -2.44 12.36 3.39
C PHE A 93 -1.75 12.41 2.04
N ARG A 94 -0.67 11.71 1.91
CA ARG A 94 0.15 11.71 0.72
C ARG A 94 0.25 10.31 0.11
N LYS A 95 0.73 10.27 -1.12
CA LYS A 95 1.04 8.98 -1.76
C LYS A 95 2.19 8.28 -1.05
N LEU A 96 2.24 6.98 -1.26
CA LEU A 96 3.31 6.12 -0.78
C LEU A 96 4.65 6.57 -1.38
N GLU A 97 5.67 6.64 -0.54
CA GLU A 97 7.02 7.07 -0.92
C GLU A 97 8.08 6.08 -0.44
N PRO A 98 9.24 6.05 -1.12
CA PRO A 98 10.37 5.26 -0.62
C PRO A 98 10.73 5.62 0.82
N GLY A 99 11.01 4.61 1.62
CA GLY A 99 11.30 4.76 3.05
C GLY A 99 10.08 4.64 3.96
N ASP A 100 8.88 4.64 3.40
CA ASP A 100 7.66 4.54 4.20
C ASP A 100 7.56 3.18 4.89
N ARG A 101 7.19 3.24 6.14
CA ARG A 101 6.81 2.10 6.94
C ARG A 101 5.31 1.86 6.76
N VAL A 102 4.92 0.65 6.46
CA VAL A 102 3.54 0.35 6.07
C VAL A 102 2.96 -0.82 6.84
N LEU A 103 1.65 -0.80 7.00
CA LEU A 103 0.89 -1.93 7.51
C LEU A 103 0.38 -2.74 6.31
N VAL A 104 0.68 -4.02 6.32
CA VAL A 104 0.33 -4.96 5.26
C VAL A 104 -0.69 -5.96 5.78
N ALA A 105 -1.82 -6.06 5.08
CA ALA A 105 -2.81 -7.10 5.32
C ALA A 105 -2.64 -8.21 4.29
N TRP A 106 -2.73 -9.46 4.73
CA TRP A 106 -2.69 -10.60 3.83
C TRP A 106 -4.11 -11.02 3.45
N VAL A 107 -4.40 -10.98 2.16
CA VAL A 107 -5.64 -11.50 1.60
C VAL A 107 -5.29 -12.74 0.78
N GLY A 108 -5.40 -13.91 1.40
CA GLY A 108 -4.83 -15.13 0.84
C GLY A 108 -3.30 -15.02 0.75
N ASN A 109 -2.76 -15.14 -0.45
CA ASN A 109 -1.32 -15.01 -0.71
C ASN A 109 -0.94 -13.61 -1.22
N GLU A 110 -1.85 -12.66 -1.20
CA GLU A 110 -1.64 -11.34 -1.75
C GLU A 110 -1.46 -10.30 -0.65
N PRO A 111 -0.32 -9.59 -0.61
CA PRO A 111 -0.14 -8.53 0.35
C PRO A 111 -0.84 -7.26 -0.10
N VAL A 112 -1.54 -6.62 0.82
CA VAL A 112 -2.28 -5.37 0.59
C VAL A 112 -1.76 -4.32 1.56
N ILE A 113 -1.25 -3.22 1.05
CA ILE A 113 -0.81 -2.09 1.88
C ILE A 113 -2.05 -1.28 2.27
N VAL A 114 -2.35 -1.22 3.55
CA VAL A 114 -3.56 -0.58 4.06
C VAL A 114 -3.31 0.74 4.77
N ALA A 115 -2.08 1.01 5.20
CA ALA A 115 -1.76 2.26 5.91
C ALA A 115 -0.26 2.53 5.89
N ILE A 116 0.09 3.81 5.96
CA ILE A 116 1.44 4.26 6.33
C ILE A 116 1.45 4.42 7.85
N VAL A 117 2.46 3.86 8.50
CA VAL A 117 2.57 3.91 9.95
C VAL A 117 3.82 4.67 10.37
N ILE A 118 3.71 5.40 11.45
CA ILE A 118 4.81 6.18 12.01
C ILE A 118 4.88 5.94 13.51
N SER A 119 5.98 6.33 14.12
CA SER A 119 6.15 6.20 15.57
C SER A 119 5.09 6.99 16.32
N GLY A 120 4.55 6.40 17.38
CA GLY A 120 3.66 7.11 18.30
C GLY A 120 4.32 8.33 18.95
N ALA A 121 5.65 8.38 18.99
CA ALA A 121 6.38 9.55 19.52
C ALA A 121 6.18 10.81 18.68
N THR A 122 5.68 10.68 17.44
CA THR A 122 5.37 11.84 16.58
C THR A 122 4.02 12.48 16.91
N ILE A 123 3.23 11.88 17.80
CA ILE A 123 1.98 12.48 18.24
C ILE A 123 2.32 13.74 19.06
N THR A 124 1.88 14.88 18.57
CA THR A 124 2.04 16.14 19.28
C THR A 124 0.74 16.47 20.02
N SER A 125 0.87 16.78 21.31
CA SER A 125 -0.24 17.28 22.12
C SER A 125 -0.51 18.72 21.74
N GLY A 126 -1.65 18.99 21.15
CA GLY A 126 -1.96 20.37 20.81
C GLY A 126 -3.29 20.53 20.19
#